data_cb30f1303eacd36e1d82b0737593953a
#
_entry.id   cb30f1303eacd36e1d82b0737593953a
#
_cell.length_a   1.000
_cell.length_b   1.000
_cell.length_c   1.000
_cell.angle_alpha   90.00
_cell.angle_beta   90.00
_cell.angle_gamma   90.00
#
_symmetry.space_group_name_H-M   'P 1'
#
loop_
_entity.id
_entity.type
_entity.pdbx_description
1 polymer ?
#
loop_
_entity_poly.entity_id
_entity_poly.type
_entity_poly.pdbx_seq_one_letter_code
_entity_poly.pdbx_strand_id
1 'polypeptide(L)'
;MLMSQGGRVARYDKIHLFGFRKGAEQYNESATIAPGHTATAFDADGFRIGLSICYDLRFPELYRSLGACDLLVVPAAFTETTGRAHWEILLRARAIENQCYVLAIGQGGRHENGRETHGNSMLVDPWGTILDRKLKGPGIVIGDVDPAFIADTRASLPALQHRVL
;
A
#
# COMPACT_ATOMS: atom_id res chain seq x y z
N MET A 1 -8.21 -2.94 -10.25
CA MET A 1 -8.13 -3.70 -11.53
C MET A 1 -6.99 -3.14 -12.33
N LEU A 2 -6.02 -3.97 -12.69
CA LEU A 2 -4.90 -3.60 -13.56
C LEU A 2 -5.19 -4.08 -14.98
N MET A 3 -4.88 -3.21 -15.95
CA MET A 3 -5.16 -3.44 -17.37
C MET A 3 -3.85 -3.33 -18.16
N SER A 4 -3.62 -4.29 -19.06
CA SER A 4 -2.63 -4.20 -20.11
C SER A 4 -3.31 -3.90 -21.46
N GLN A 5 -2.55 -3.72 -22.53
CA GLN A 5 -3.11 -3.61 -23.90
C GLN A 5 -3.95 -4.83 -24.31
N GLY A 6 -3.77 -5.98 -23.67
CA GLY A 6 -4.53 -7.21 -23.91
C GLY A 6 -5.71 -7.45 -22.96
N GLY A 7 -6.01 -6.54 -22.04
CA GLY A 7 -7.10 -6.67 -21.09
C GLY A 7 -6.67 -6.71 -19.61
N ARG A 8 -7.49 -7.28 -18.74
CA ARG A 8 -7.25 -7.35 -17.30
C ARG A 8 -6.14 -8.36 -16.96
N VAL A 9 -5.09 -7.88 -16.29
CA VAL A 9 -3.97 -8.70 -15.81
C VAL A 9 -4.30 -9.29 -14.44
N ALA A 10 -4.79 -8.45 -13.51
CA ALA A 10 -5.11 -8.86 -12.15
C ALA A 10 -6.31 -8.08 -11.59
N ARG A 11 -6.99 -8.67 -10.61
CA ARG A 11 -8.04 -8.04 -9.83
C ARG A 11 -7.81 -8.33 -8.34
N TYR A 12 -7.89 -7.30 -7.54
CA TYR A 12 -7.93 -7.39 -6.09
C TYR A 12 -9.21 -6.72 -5.57
N ASP A 13 -9.95 -7.41 -4.74
CA ASP A 13 -11.07 -6.89 -3.99
C ASP A 13 -10.61 -6.71 -2.54
N LYS A 14 -10.81 -5.52 -2.00
CA LYS A 14 -10.37 -5.13 -0.65
C LYS A 14 -10.84 -6.12 0.40
N ILE A 15 -9.90 -6.69 1.16
CA ILE A 15 -10.19 -7.70 2.18
C ILE A 15 -10.68 -7.04 3.48
N HIS A 16 -9.96 -6.03 3.97
CA HIS A 16 -10.26 -5.41 5.25
C HIS A 16 -11.08 -4.14 5.04
N LEU A 17 -12.34 -4.17 5.42
CA LEU A 17 -13.25 -3.03 5.29
C LEU A 17 -13.07 -2.05 6.44
N PHE A 18 -13.04 -0.75 6.10
CA PHE A 18 -12.75 0.31 7.05
C PHE A 18 -13.93 0.57 7.98
N GLY A 19 -13.66 0.45 9.29
CA GLY A 19 -14.54 0.90 10.37
C GLY A 19 -13.78 1.83 11.31
N PHE A 20 -14.34 2.99 11.62
CA PHE A 20 -13.72 3.96 12.50
C PHE A 20 -14.77 4.84 13.16
N ARG A 21 -14.58 5.11 14.46
CA ARG A 21 -15.41 6.06 15.21
C ARG A 21 -14.52 6.88 16.14
N LYS A 22 -14.56 8.20 15.99
CA LYS A 22 -13.90 9.15 16.90
C LYS A 22 -14.65 10.48 16.89
N GLY A 23 -15.25 10.87 18.00
CA GLY A 23 -16.08 12.08 18.05
C GLY A 23 -17.23 12.03 17.06
N ALA A 24 -17.33 13.03 16.19
CA ALA A 24 -18.33 13.10 15.13
C ALA A 24 -17.96 12.29 13.87
N GLU A 25 -16.72 11.80 13.75
CA GLU A 25 -16.29 11.00 12.61
C GLU A 25 -16.75 9.55 12.79
N GLN A 26 -17.52 9.05 11.83
CA GLN A 26 -17.94 7.66 11.77
C GLN A 26 -17.87 7.13 10.34
N TYR A 27 -17.22 5.97 10.18
CA TYR A 27 -17.12 5.25 8.91
C TYR A 27 -17.46 3.77 9.11
N ASN A 28 -18.20 3.20 8.17
CA ASN A 28 -18.56 1.78 8.16
C ASN A 28 -18.70 1.29 6.71
N GLU A 29 -17.60 0.85 6.11
CA GLU A 29 -17.63 0.33 4.73
C GLU A 29 -18.43 -0.97 4.60
N SER A 30 -18.47 -1.80 5.64
CA SER A 30 -19.20 -3.08 5.59
C SER A 30 -20.71 -2.93 5.42
N ALA A 31 -21.25 -1.73 5.61
CA ALA A 31 -22.68 -1.47 5.36
C ALA A 31 -23.01 -1.43 3.85
N THR A 32 -22.01 -1.20 2.98
CA THR A 32 -22.25 -0.97 1.53
C THR A 32 -21.30 -1.76 0.62
N ILE A 33 -20.23 -2.34 1.17
CA ILE A 33 -19.19 -3.04 0.40
C ILE A 33 -19.06 -4.47 0.93
N ALA A 34 -19.03 -5.45 0.02
CA ALA A 34 -18.67 -6.82 0.35
C ALA A 34 -17.14 -6.97 0.38
N PRO A 35 -16.56 -7.67 1.37
CA PRO A 35 -15.12 -7.90 1.43
C PRO A 35 -14.66 -8.87 0.34
N GLY A 36 -13.42 -8.68 -0.11
CA GLY A 36 -12.67 -9.72 -0.81
C GLY A 36 -12.15 -10.78 0.15
N HIS A 37 -11.64 -11.89 -0.42
CA HIS A 37 -11.14 -13.03 0.36
C HIS A 37 -9.79 -13.55 -0.12
N THR A 38 -9.24 -12.95 -1.18
CA THR A 38 -8.04 -13.48 -1.85
C THR A 38 -6.93 -12.43 -1.87
N ALA A 39 -5.83 -12.73 -1.19
CA ALA A 39 -4.59 -11.97 -1.35
C ALA A 39 -4.09 -12.13 -2.79
N THR A 40 -3.73 -11.04 -3.44
CA THR A 40 -3.42 -11.01 -4.86
C THR A 40 -2.06 -10.39 -5.13
N ALA A 41 -1.19 -11.14 -5.77
CA ALA A 41 0.01 -10.64 -6.42
C ALA A 41 0.01 -11.13 -7.88
N PHE A 42 0.77 -10.45 -8.74
CA PHE A 42 0.94 -10.82 -10.15
C PHE A 42 2.34 -10.44 -10.62
N ASP A 43 2.80 -11.06 -11.69
CA ASP A 43 4.10 -10.80 -12.26
C ASP A 43 3.94 -9.92 -13.52
N ALA A 44 4.74 -8.85 -13.61
CA ALA A 44 4.80 -7.96 -14.75
C ALA A 44 6.21 -7.41 -14.92
N ASP A 45 6.73 -7.42 -16.15
CA ASP A 45 8.05 -6.88 -16.51
C ASP A 45 9.20 -7.39 -15.62
N GLY A 46 9.10 -8.64 -15.18
CA GLY A 46 10.11 -9.28 -14.31
C GLY A 46 9.98 -8.96 -12.82
N PHE A 47 8.96 -8.18 -12.40
CA PHE A 47 8.68 -7.86 -11.01
C PHE A 47 7.43 -8.57 -10.50
N ARG A 48 7.48 -9.01 -9.24
CA ARG A 48 6.30 -9.50 -8.52
C ARG A 48 5.64 -8.35 -7.77
N ILE A 49 4.39 -8.05 -8.12
CA ILE A 49 3.65 -6.88 -7.62
C ILE A 49 2.49 -7.34 -6.75
N GLY A 50 2.50 -6.93 -5.47
CA GLY A 50 1.43 -7.20 -4.51
C GLY A 50 0.39 -6.08 -4.46
N LEU A 51 -0.88 -6.45 -4.37
CA LEU A 51 -2.01 -5.51 -4.34
C LEU A 51 -2.64 -5.42 -2.95
N SER A 52 -2.96 -4.21 -2.54
CA SER A 52 -3.74 -3.91 -1.33
C SER A 52 -4.55 -2.63 -1.54
N ILE A 53 -5.51 -2.33 -0.65
CA ILE A 53 -6.30 -1.10 -0.74
C ILE A 53 -6.48 -0.50 0.66
N CYS A 54 -5.97 0.72 0.87
CA CYS A 54 -6.32 1.60 1.98
C CYS A 54 -6.18 0.94 3.36
N TYR A 55 -7.28 0.53 3.97
CA TYR A 55 -7.32 -0.06 5.31
C TYR A 55 -6.52 -1.35 5.46
N ASP A 56 -6.31 -2.08 4.35
CA ASP A 56 -5.44 -3.27 4.29
C ASP A 56 -4.03 -2.96 4.81
N LEU A 57 -3.56 -1.71 4.69
CA LEU A 57 -2.26 -1.27 5.17
C LEU A 57 -2.03 -1.57 6.67
N ARG A 58 -3.08 -1.74 7.47
CA ARG A 58 -2.99 -2.02 8.90
C ARG A 58 -2.74 -3.49 9.25
N PHE A 59 -2.83 -4.38 8.26
CA PHE A 59 -2.83 -5.83 8.46
C PHE A 59 -1.56 -6.44 7.82
N PRO A 60 -0.46 -6.57 8.59
CA PRO A 60 0.80 -7.13 8.08
C PRO A 60 0.64 -8.56 7.55
N GLU A 61 -0.33 -9.30 8.06
CA GLU A 61 -0.64 -10.67 7.65
C GLU A 61 -0.96 -10.77 6.16
N LEU A 62 -1.70 -9.77 5.61
CA LEU A 62 -1.98 -9.71 4.18
C LEU A 62 -0.70 -9.66 3.37
N TYR A 63 0.21 -8.75 3.71
CA TYR A 63 1.46 -8.56 2.97
C TYR A 63 2.36 -9.79 3.09
N ARG A 64 2.39 -10.41 4.25
CA ARG A 64 3.13 -11.67 4.46
C ARG A 64 2.56 -12.83 3.65
N SER A 65 1.26 -12.90 3.45
CA SER A 65 0.61 -13.94 2.66
C SER A 65 0.87 -13.82 1.15
N LEU A 66 1.26 -12.63 0.66
CA LEU A 66 1.63 -12.41 -0.75
C LEU A 66 2.96 -13.07 -1.14
N GLY A 67 3.78 -13.45 -0.14
CA GLY A 67 5.14 -13.91 -0.37
C GLY A 67 6.12 -12.76 -0.66
N ALA A 68 7.28 -13.07 -1.20
CA ALA A 68 8.29 -12.08 -1.52
C ALA A 68 7.89 -11.28 -2.77
N CYS A 69 7.29 -10.12 -2.58
CA CYS A 69 7.02 -9.15 -3.65
C CYS A 69 8.21 -8.21 -3.84
N ASP A 70 8.34 -7.61 -5.03
CA ASP A 70 9.32 -6.57 -5.32
C ASP A 70 8.71 -5.18 -5.15
N LEU A 71 7.42 -5.06 -5.39
CA LEU A 71 6.65 -3.83 -5.24
C LEU A 71 5.28 -4.14 -4.59
N LEU A 72 4.90 -3.34 -3.62
CA LEU A 72 3.54 -3.31 -3.06
C LEU A 72 2.84 -2.04 -3.52
N VAL A 73 1.60 -2.14 -4.00
CA VAL A 73 0.79 -1.01 -4.45
C VAL A 73 -0.36 -0.78 -3.47
N VAL A 74 -0.47 0.45 -2.97
CA VAL A 74 -1.42 0.82 -1.90
C VAL A 74 -2.23 2.07 -2.29
N PRO A 75 -3.24 1.98 -3.16
CA PRO A 75 -4.19 3.07 -3.36
C PRO A 75 -5.04 3.27 -2.11
N ALA A 76 -5.27 4.52 -1.73
CA ALA A 76 -5.96 4.83 -0.50
C ALA A 76 -6.64 6.21 -0.50
N ALA A 77 -7.67 6.33 0.33
CA ALA A 77 -8.28 7.57 0.76
C ALA A 77 -8.31 7.63 2.30
N PHE A 78 -7.12 7.60 2.93
CA PHE A 78 -6.99 7.69 4.38
C PHE A 78 -7.62 8.99 4.89
N THR A 79 -8.36 8.94 5.99
CA THR A 79 -8.87 10.15 6.63
C THR A 79 -7.69 11.03 7.08
N GLU A 80 -7.85 12.35 7.10
CA GLU A 80 -6.80 13.26 7.58
C GLU A 80 -6.36 12.88 9.00
N THR A 81 -7.31 12.54 9.87
CA THR A 81 -7.05 12.17 11.27
C THR A 81 -6.12 10.97 11.40
N THR A 82 -6.44 9.86 10.73
CA THR A 82 -5.63 8.64 10.82
C THR A 82 -4.41 8.69 9.91
N GLY A 83 -4.48 9.41 8.81
CA GLY A 83 -3.40 9.58 7.86
C GLY A 83 -2.21 10.32 8.48
N ARG A 84 -2.46 11.43 9.14
CA ARG A 84 -1.43 12.22 9.83
C ARG A 84 -0.64 11.39 10.86
N ALA A 85 -1.32 10.49 11.55
CA ALA A 85 -0.71 9.70 12.61
C ALA A 85 -0.04 8.40 12.12
N HIS A 86 -0.57 7.77 11.06
CA HIS A 86 -0.24 6.37 10.77
C HIS A 86 0.26 6.12 9.34
N TRP A 87 -0.10 6.95 8.35
CA TRP A 87 0.12 6.66 6.93
C TRP A 87 1.57 6.38 6.60
N GLU A 88 2.46 7.33 6.87
CA GLU A 88 3.89 7.20 6.57
C GLU A 88 4.53 6.04 7.33
N ILE A 89 4.28 5.96 8.65
CA ILE A 89 4.88 4.93 9.50
C ILE A 89 4.51 3.53 9.00
N LEU A 90 3.24 3.31 8.67
CA LEU A 90 2.78 2.01 8.19
C LEU A 90 3.37 1.66 6.83
N LEU A 91 3.44 2.61 5.88
CA LEU A 91 4.03 2.36 4.57
C LEU A 91 5.51 1.98 4.67
N ARG A 92 6.27 2.73 5.47
CA ARG A 92 7.69 2.43 5.72
C ARG A 92 7.86 1.08 6.42
N ALA A 93 6.99 0.75 7.37
CA ALA A 93 7.00 -0.56 8.01
C ALA A 93 6.76 -1.69 7.00
N ARG A 94 5.77 -1.53 6.08
CA ARG A 94 5.52 -2.52 5.03
C ARG A 94 6.71 -2.70 4.08
N ALA A 95 7.39 -1.61 3.72
CA ALA A 95 8.60 -1.68 2.90
C ALA A 95 9.73 -2.44 3.61
N ILE A 96 10.03 -2.06 4.85
CA ILE A 96 11.12 -2.63 5.64
C ILE A 96 10.88 -4.12 5.94
N GLU A 97 9.72 -4.47 6.47
CA GLU A 97 9.44 -5.84 6.90
C GLU A 97 9.28 -6.83 5.74
N ASN A 98 8.84 -6.38 4.56
CA ASN A 98 8.72 -7.22 3.37
C ASN A 98 9.92 -7.08 2.42
N GLN A 99 10.87 -6.20 2.73
CA GLN A 99 12.09 -5.94 1.96
C GLN A 99 11.78 -5.71 0.47
N CYS A 100 10.87 -4.79 0.21
CA CYS A 100 10.38 -4.45 -1.12
C CYS A 100 10.04 -2.96 -1.22
N TYR A 101 9.84 -2.47 -2.44
CA TYR A 101 9.32 -1.12 -2.65
C TYR A 101 7.84 -1.03 -2.28
N VAL A 102 7.40 0.16 -1.87
CA VAL A 102 5.98 0.46 -1.64
C VAL A 102 5.59 1.72 -2.40
N LEU A 103 4.68 1.58 -3.37
CA LEU A 103 4.05 2.70 -4.06
C LEU A 103 2.69 2.98 -3.44
N ALA A 104 2.61 4.07 -2.71
CA ALA A 104 1.40 4.53 -2.04
C ALA A 104 0.73 5.67 -2.81
N ILE A 105 -0.53 5.47 -3.20
CA ILE A 105 -1.31 6.42 -3.99
C ILE A 105 -2.43 6.97 -3.10
N GLY A 106 -2.19 8.13 -2.47
CA GLY A 106 -3.11 8.74 -1.52
C GLY A 106 -3.99 9.81 -2.17
N GLN A 107 -5.31 9.61 -2.16
CA GLN A 107 -6.22 10.71 -2.43
C GLN A 107 -6.14 11.74 -1.30
N GLY A 108 -5.97 13.01 -1.63
CA GLY A 108 -5.83 14.10 -0.66
C GLY A 108 -6.78 15.26 -0.94
N GLY A 109 -7.15 15.96 0.14
CA GLY A 109 -7.95 17.16 0.06
C GLY A 109 -9.35 17.01 0.64
N ARG A 110 -10.15 18.08 0.47
CA ARG A 110 -11.52 18.14 0.95
C ARG A 110 -12.48 17.72 -0.18
N HIS A 111 -13.34 16.77 0.13
CA HIS A 111 -14.37 16.25 -0.75
C HIS A 111 -15.69 17.00 -0.58
N GLU A 112 -16.60 16.92 -1.57
CA GLU A 112 -17.88 17.62 -1.58
C GLU A 112 -18.76 17.30 -0.35
N ASN A 113 -18.67 16.07 0.15
CA ASN A 113 -19.36 15.63 1.36
C ASN A 113 -18.73 16.12 2.68
N GLY A 114 -17.73 17.02 2.62
CA GLY A 114 -17.03 17.59 3.76
C GLY A 114 -15.93 16.73 4.34
N ARG A 115 -15.74 15.47 3.88
CA ARG A 115 -14.66 14.59 4.29
C ARG A 115 -13.31 15.14 3.85
N GLU A 116 -12.31 15.05 4.72
CA GLU A 116 -10.91 15.33 4.36
C GLU A 116 -10.10 14.05 4.31
N THR A 117 -9.28 13.92 3.27
CA THR A 117 -8.32 12.82 3.09
C THR A 117 -6.90 13.33 3.07
N HIS A 118 -5.99 12.48 3.55
CA HIS A 118 -4.63 12.87 3.92
C HIS A 118 -3.71 13.15 2.73
N GLY A 119 -3.92 12.47 1.59
CA GLY A 119 -2.99 12.54 0.47
C GLY A 119 -1.68 11.85 0.78
N ASN A 120 -0.57 12.55 0.61
CA ASN A 120 0.78 12.05 0.88
C ASN A 120 1.10 10.77 0.09
N SER A 121 0.87 10.80 -1.22
CA SER A 121 1.38 9.75 -2.11
C SER A 121 2.89 9.69 -2.02
N MET A 122 3.47 8.49 -2.01
CA MET A 122 4.92 8.32 -1.90
C MET A 122 5.40 7.00 -2.48
N LEU A 123 6.68 6.99 -2.86
CA LEU A 123 7.45 5.78 -3.16
C LEU A 123 8.46 5.57 -2.04
N VAL A 124 8.46 4.38 -1.47
CA VAL A 124 9.36 3.98 -0.37
C VAL A 124 10.21 2.81 -0.84
N ASP A 125 11.51 2.84 -0.56
CA ASP A 125 12.43 1.77 -0.89
C ASP A 125 12.43 0.62 0.15
N PRO A 126 13.09 -0.52 -0.12
CA PRO A 126 13.17 -1.66 0.80
C PRO A 126 13.83 -1.36 2.17
N TRP A 127 14.58 -0.26 2.28
CA TRP A 127 15.22 0.18 3.53
C TRP A 127 14.34 1.16 4.31
N GLY A 128 13.17 1.54 3.77
CA GLY A 128 12.23 2.47 4.37
C GLY A 128 12.52 3.94 4.07
N THR A 129 13.39 4.24 3.09
CA THR A 129 13.64 5.61 2.63
C THR A 129 12.52 6.06 1.70
N ILE A 130 12.01 7.26 1.90
CA ILE A 130 11.06 7.87 0.97
C ILE A 130 11.84 8.46 -0.20
N LEU A 131 11.67 7.88 -1.38
CA LEU A 131 12.37 8.31 -2.60
C LEU A 131 11.72 9.53 -3.25
N ASP A 132 10.38 9.56 -3.25
CA ASP A 132 9.61 10.68 -3.77
C ASP A 132 8.29 10.79 -3.00
N ARG A 133 7.78 12.02 -2.91
CA ARG A 133 6.54 12.34 -2.16
C ARG A 133 5.74 13.46 -2.79
N LYS A 134 4.45 13.26 -2.92
CA LYS A 134 3.47 14.30 -3.24
C LYS A 134 2.53 14.52 -2.05
N LEU A 135 2.66 15.66 -1.37
CA LEU A 135 1.91 15.94 -0.13
C LEU A 135 0.41 16.10 -0.38
N LYS A 136 0.00 17.10 -1.15
CA LYS A 136 -1.40 17.41 -1.46
C LYS A 136 -1.54 17.96 -2.89
N GLY A 137 -2.76 17.91 -3.41
CA GLY A 137 -3.11 18.39 -4.74
C GLY A 137 -2.70 17.44 -5.87
N PRO A 138 -3.08 17.74 -7.12
CA PRO A 138 -2.70 16.96 -8.29
C PRO A 138 -1.19 16.89 -8.46
N GLY A 139 -0.68 15.75 -8.90
CA GLY A 139 0.74 15.57 -9.16
C GLY A 139 1.10 14.11 -9.34
N ILE A 140 2.39 13.88 -9.55
CA ILE A 140 2.97 12.60 -9.87
C ILE A 140 4.00 12.26 -8.78
N VAL A 141 4.14 10.99 -8.46
CA VAL A 141 5.27 10.38 -7.73
C VAL A 141 5.99 9.49 -8.71
N ILE A 142 7.30 9.68 -8.84
CA ILE A 142 8.14 8.95 -9.78
C ILE A 142 9.38 8.41 -9.06
N GLY A 143 9.81 7.21 -9.44
CA GLY A 143 11.08 6.62 -9.03
C GLY A 143 11.26 5.26 -9.64
N ASP A 144 12.47 4.73 -9.50
CA ASP A 144 12.85 3.43 -10.04
C ASP A 144 12.67 2.32 -8.99
N VAL A 145 12.29 1.14 -9.46
CA VAL A 145 12.32 -0.10 -8.68
C VAL A 145 13.58 -0.86 -9.11
N ASP A 146 14.60 -0.82 -8.26
CA ASP A 146 15.89 -1.45 -8.54
C ASP A 146 15.93 -2.88 -7.98
N PRO A 147 15.97 -3.91 -8.84
CA PRO A 147 16.04 -5.30 -8.41
C PRO A 147 17.39 -5.63 -7.73
N ALA A 148 18.47 -4.93 -8.08
CA ALA A 148 19.76 -5.14 -7.44
C ALA A 148 19.71 -4.68 -5.98
N PHE A 149 19.11 -3.51 -5.71
CA PHE A 149 18.94 -3.01 -4.35
C PHE A 149 18.01 -3.91 -3.49
N ILE A 150 16.97 -4.49 -4.09
CA ILE A 150 16.14 -5.49 -3.41
C ILE A 150 16.98 -6.71 -3.01
N ALA A 151 17.77 -7.23 -3.97
CA ALA A 151 18.62 -8.41 -3.74
C ALA A 151 19.65 -8.14 -2.65
N ASP A 152 20.35 -7.02 -2.69
CA ASP A 152 21.34 -6.62 -1.70
C ASP A 152 20.74 -6.45 -0.31
N THR A 153 19.56 -5.82 -0.22
CA THR A 153 18.83 -5.68 1.04
C THR A 153 18.49 -7.04 1.65
N ARG A 154 17.96 -7.96 0.84
CA ARG A 154 17.60 -9.32 1.26
C ARG A 154 18.81 -10.18 1.64
N ALA A 155 19.94 -9.98 0.96
CA ALA A 155 21.19 -10.69 1.28
C ALA A 155 21.84 -10.17 2.56
N SER A 156 21.86 -8.84 2.73
CA SER A 156 22.48 -8.20 3.91
C SER A 156 21.69 -8.42 5.20
N LEU A 157 20.36 -8.49 5.11
CA LEU A 157 19.46 -8.71 6.24
C LEU A 157 18.38 -9.74 5.85
N PRO A 158 18.69 -11.06 5.91
CA PRO A 158 17.77 -12.10 5.40
C PRO A 158 16.55 -12.35 6.31
N ALA A 159 15.87 -11.29 6.73
CA ALA A 159 14.74 -11.31 7.65
C ALA A 159 13.56 -12.16 7.16
N LEU A 160 13.33 -12.19 5.84
CA LEU A 160 12.27 -13.02 5.25
C LEU A 160 12.55 -14.53 5.42
N GLN A 161 13.82 -14.93 5.46
CA GLN A 161 14.23 -16.33 5.65
C GLN A 161 14.28 -16.72 7.12
N HIS A 162 14.43 -15.75 8.04
CA HIS A 162 14.51 -16.00 9.48
C HIS A 162 13.12 -16.16 10.14
N ARG A 163 12.04 -16.10 9.36
CA ARG A 163 10.69 -16.32 9.89
C ARG A 163 10.53 -17.77 10.33
N VAL A 164 9.96 -17.92 11.54
CA VAL A 164 9.66 -19.24 12.16
C VAL A 164 8.15 -19.47 12.38
N LEU A 165 7.31 -18.48 12.01
CA LEU A 165 5.84 -18.51 12.14
C LEU A 165 5.19 -18.29 10.77
#